data_1ae1079026cff60933b86c01e08897ef
#
_entry.id   1ae1079026cff60933b86c01e08897ef
#
_cell.length_a   1.000
_cell.length_b   1.000
_cell.length_c   1.000
_cell.angle_alpha   90.00
_cell.angle_beta   90.00
_cell.angle_gamma   90.00
#
_symmetry.space_group_name_H-M   'P 1'
#
loop_
_entity.id
_entity.type
_entity.pdbx_description
1 polymer ?
#
loop_
_entity_poly.entity_id
_entity_poly.type
_entity_poly.pdbx_seq_one_letter_code
_entity_poly.pdbx_strand_id
1 'polypeptide(L)'
;MSANQIRRMFTRLRSNTAIVASATAMALVVCAPSTNASFFGGDVVPATSEHDPALTAGLVRLSPSVSPDEARRVAFTAYTTGRQLAVEWRMVWPPTVQSFLIKIGARKAGHCFQYANELLLRLDALKLRTLELHWAECAPGEFDEHNVIAVTARGQPFDQGIVLDNWRHCGRLVWGPVKGDPPFRWEENQAELYRRLQHPRHYSRIIPRPEPERSPTPKQKKKKP
;
A
#
# COMPACT_ATOMS: atom_id res chain seq x y z
N MET A 1 27.69 10.48 13.39
CA MET A 1 28.39 9.22 13.04
C MET A 1 29.85 9.35 13.43
N SER A 2 30.35 8.47 14.31
CA SER A 2 31.72 8.49 14.82
C SER A 2 32.70 7.94 13.80
N ALA A 3 33.92 8.52 13.74
CA ALA A 3 34.99 8.10 12.83
C ALA A 3 35.32 6.61 12.87
N ASN A 4 34.98 5.90 13.96
CA ASN A 4 35.17 4.45 14.11
C ASN A 4 34.16 3.61 13.33
N GLN A 5 32.99 4.13 12.97
CA GLN A 5 32.00 3.42 12.13
C GLN A 5 32.41 3.44 10.66
N ILE A 6 32.99 4.52 10.21
CA ILE A 6 33.50 4.67 8.83
C ILE A 6 34.69 3.72 8.59
N ARG A 7 35.58 3.55 9.57
CA ARG A 7 36.75 2.69 9.47
C ARG A 7 36.41 1.20 9.36
N ARG A 8 35.35 0.73 10.01
CA ARG A 8 34.86 -0.67 9.93
C ARG A 8 34.22 -1.01 8.59
N MET A 9 33.70 -0.02 7.90
CA MET A 9 33.07 -0.21 6.58
C MET A 9 34.15 -0.40 5.48
N PHE A 10 35.31 0.23 5.59
CA PHE A 10 36.39 0.12 4.61
C PHE A 10 37.28 -1.14 4.80
N THR A 11 37.29 -1.75 5.97
CA THR A 11 38.13 -2.95 6.21
C THR A 11 37.49 -4.25 5.68
N ARG A 12 36.18 -4.27 5.40
CA ARG A 12 35.49 -5.43 4.81
C ARG A 12 35.52 -5.48 3.26
N LEU A 13 36.04 -4.46 2.61
CA LEU A 13 36.07 -4.36 1.15
C LEU A 13 37.41 -4.77 0.51
N ARG A 14 38.35 -5.37 1.29
CA ARG A 14 39.70 -5.71 0.79
C ARG A 14 39.98 -7.20 0.64
N SER A 15 38.98 -8.07 0.61
CA SER A 15 39.22 -9.47 0.29
C SER A 15 38.10 -10.01 -0.58
N ASN A 16 38.18 -9.76 -1.88
CA ASN A 16 37.78 -10.67 -2.94
C ASN A 16 37.89 -9.94 -4.28
N THR A 17 39.10 -9.87 -4.80
CA THR A 17 39.37 -9.59 -6.23
C THR A 17 39.22 -10.89 -7.01
N ALA A 18 38.06 -11.11 -7.61
CA ALA A 18 37.93 -11.94 -8.78
C ALA A 18 37.01 -11.19 -9.74
N ILE A 19 37.62 -10.46 -10.66
CA ILE A 19 36.96 -9.81 -11.79
C ILE A 19 36.60 -10.92 -12.78
N VAL A 20 35.30 -11.24 -12.86
CA VAL A 20 34.76 -11.90 -14.06
C VAL A 20 33.84 -10.89 -14.72
N ALA A 21 34.35 -10.30 -15.80
CA ALA A 21 33.56 -9.51 -16.72
C ALA A 21 32.59 -10.46 -17.44
N SER A 22 31.30 -10.39 -17.08
CA SER A 22 30.22 -10.96 -17.86
C SER A 22 29.25 -9.85 -18.20
N ALA A 23 29.38 -9.37 -19.43
CA ALA A 23 28.38 -8.50 -20.03
C ALA A 23 27.13 -9.36 -20.27
N THR A 24 26.14 -9.21 -19.37
CA THR A 24 24.84 -9.86 -19.55
C THR A 24 23.82 -8.79 -19.89
N ALA A 25 23.27 -8.93 -21.09
CA ALA A 25 22.23 -8.10 -21.66
C ALA A 25 21.06 -7.92 -20.67
N MET A 26 20.72 -6.67 -20.36
CA MET A 26 19.57 -6.29 -19.58
C MET A 26 18.33 -6.47 -20.46
N ALA A 27 17.73 -7.66 -20.42
CA ALA A 27 16.48 -7.92 -21.09
C ALA A 27 15.40 -7.07 -20.42
N LEU A 28 14.78 -6.19 -21.19
CA LEU A 28 13.54 -5.50 -20.84
C LEU A 28 12.44 -6.54 -20.66
N VAL A 29 12.20 -6.93 -19.42
CA VAL A 29 11.02 -7.74 -19.09
C VAL A 29 9.82 -6.79 -19.06
N VAL A 30 9.10 -6.75 -20.18
CA VAL A 30 7.77 -6.20 -20.27
C VAL A 30 6.87 -7.02 -19.34
N CYS A 31 6.21 -6.35 -18.42
CA CYS A 31 5.32 -6.93 -17.43
C CYS A 31 4.12 -7.61 -18.13
N ALA A 32 4.23 -8.91 -18.40
CA ALA A 32 3.09 -9.75 -18.76
C ALA A 32 2.36 -10.17 -17.47
N PRO A 33 1.03 -10.30 -17.47
CA PRO A 33 0.30 -10.73 -16.29
C PRO A 33 0.58 -12.20 -16.01
N SER A 34 1.50 -12.46 -15.08
CA SER A 34 1.71 -13.82 -14.58
C SER A 34 0.64 -14.15 -13.55
N THR A 35 -0.28 -15.00 -13.94
CA THR A 35 -1.15 -15.75 -13.05
C THR A 35 -0.32 -16.78 -12.31
N ASN A 36 0.17 -16.46 -11.11
CA ASN A 36 0.55 -17.44 -10.10
C ASN A 36 0.69 -16.71 -8.76
N ALA A 37 -0.40 -16.72 -8.03
CA ALA A 37 -0.43 -16.38 -6.62
C ALA A 37 -0.42 -17.70 -5.84
N SER A 38 0.53 -17.92 -5.00
CA SER A 38 0.46 -18.75 -3.81
C SER A 38 1.85 -18.93 -3.25
N PHE A 39 2.29 -18.01 -2.40
CA PHE A 39 3.49 -18.24 -1.57
C PHE A 39 3.40 -17.66 -0.16
N PHE A 40 2.22 -17.28 0.31
CA PHE A 40 2.06 -16.89 1.70
C PHE A 40 0.77 -17.50 2.23
N GLY A 41 0.90 -18.33 3.26
CA GLY A 41 -0.19 -18.97 3.98
C GLY A 41 -0.93 -17.99 4.89
N GLY A 42 -1.67 -17.12 4.31
CA GLY A 42 -2.64 -16.19 4.83
C GLY A 42 -3.23 -15.52 3.61
N ASP A 43 -4.56 -15.47 3.48
CA ASP A 43 -5.27 -15.06 2.27
C ASP A 43 -5.01 -13.61 1.86
N VAL A 44 -3.80 -13.33 1.37
CA VAL A 44 -3.46 -12.06 0.72
C VAL A 44 -3.91 -12.16 -0.73
N VAL A 45 -5.08 -11.65 -1.04
CA VAL A 45 -5.67 -11.66 -2.38
C VAL A 45 -5.16 -10.46 -3.18
N PRO A 46 -4.41 -10.66 -4.28
CA PRO A 46 -4.09 -9.56 -5.18
C PRO A 46 -5.35 -9.20 -5.98
N ALA A 47 -5.89 -8.08 -5.69
CA ALA A 47 -7.10 -7.60 -6.29
C ALA A 47 -6.93 -7.21 -7.77
N THR A 48 -7.75 -7.74 -8.65
CA THR A 48 -7.63 -7.61 -10.12
C THR A 48 -8.58 -6.60 -10.77
N SER A 49 -9.55 -6.06 -10.02
CA SER A 49 -10.58 -5.16 -10.57
C SER A 49 -10.74 -3.87 -9.74
N GLU A 50 -11.30 -2.81 -10.30
CA GLU A 50 -11.63 -1.56 -9.58
C GLU A 50 -12.69 -1.77 -8.47
N HIS A 51 -13.27 -2.97 -8.41
CA HIS A 51 -14.17 -3.43 -7.37
C HIS A 51 -13.64 -4.76 -6.84
N ASP A 52 -13.11 -4.73 -5.62
CA ASP A 52 -12.78 -5.94 -4.90
C ASP A 52 -13.87 -6.26 -3.86
N PRO A 53 -14.80 -7.15 -4.20
CA PRO A 53 -15.86 -7.55 -3.27
C PRO A 53 -15.28 -8.25 -2.03
N ALA A 54 -14.11 -8.88 -2.14
CA ALA A 54 -13.48 -9.58 -1.04
C ALA A 54 -12.92 -8.60 0.01
N LEU A 55 -12.26 -7.51 -0.40
CA LEU A 55 -11.83 -6.45 0.53
C LEU A 55 -13.04 -5.78 1.20
N THR A 56 -14.06 -5.43 0.41
CA THR A 56 -15.30 -4.86 0.96
C THR A 56 -15.91 -5.77 2.01
N ALA A 57 -16.04 -7.07 1.70
CA ALA A 57 -16.55 -8.04 2.66
C ALA A 57 -15.62 -8.22 3.87
N GLY A 58 -14.30 -8.14 3.68
CA GLY A 58 -13.30 -8.16 4.75
C GLY A 58 -13.51 -7.02 5.73
N LEU A 59 -13.64 -5.79 5.22
CA LEU A 59 -13.88 -4.59 6.03
C LEU A 59 -15.22 -4.66 6.78
N VAL A 60 -16.28 -5.12 6.13
CA VAL A 60 -17.60 -5.30 6.79
C VAL A 60 -17.52 -6.32 7.92
N ARG A 61 -16.71 -7.36 7.79
CA ARG A 61 -16.53 -8.38 8.86
C ARG A 61 -15.75 -7.89 10.07
N LEU A 62 -15.07 -6.74 10.01
CA LEU A 62 -14.37 -6.19 11.18
C LEU A 62 -15.32 -5.98 12.36
N SER A 63 -16.54 -5.49 12.11
CA SER A 63 -17.57 -5.32 13.14
C SER A 63 -18.97 -5.20 12.52
N PRO A 64 -20.03 -5.64 13.22
CA PRO A 64 -21.41 -5.40 12.80
C PRO A 64 -21.78 -3.91 12.65
N SER A 65 -21.02 -3.01 13.27
CA SER A 65 -21.22 -1.56 13.18
C SER A 65 -20.67 -0.95 11.88
N VAL A 66 -19.85 -1.68 11.11
CA VAL A 66 -19.24 -1.15 9.88
C VAL A 66 -20.27 -0.97 8.79
N SER A 67 -20.34 0.25 8.27
CA SER A 67 -21.19 0.57 7.12
C SER A 67 -20.67 -0.12 5.84
N PRO A 68 -21.50 -0.95 5.17
CA PRO A 68 -21.11 -1.54 3.89
C PRO A 68 -20.78 -0.50 2.81
N ASP A 69 -21.38 0.69 2.90
CA ASP A 69 -21.09 1.80 1.99
C ASP A 69 -19.70 2.39 2.24
N GLU A 70 -19.32 2.59 3.50
CA GLU A 70 -17.97 3.04 3.83
C GLU A 70 -16.92 2.01 3.43
N ALA A 71 -17.16 0.73 3.73
CA ALA A 71 -16.27 -0.36 3.34
C ALA A 71 -16.05 -0.40 1.81
N ARG A 72 -17.11 -0.23 1.03
CA ARG A 72 -17.03 -0.18 -0.44
C ARG A 72 -16.22 1.04 -0.93
N ARG A 73 -16.45 2.24 -0.34
CA ARG A 73 -15.71 3.46 -0.68
C ARG A 73 -14.23 3.34 -0.32
N VAL A 74 -13.91 2.74 0.82
CA VAL A 74 -12.51 2.47 1.21
C VAL A 74 -11.85 1.53 0.22
N ALA A 75 -12.49 0.40 -0.12
CA ALA A 75 -11.96 -0.57 -1.08
C ALA A 75 -11.72 0.06 -2.44
N PHE A 76 -12.68 0.80 -2.99
CA PHE A 76 -12.55 1.51 -4.26
C PHE A 76 -11.40 2.53 -4.23
N THR A 77 -11.33 3.34 -3.17
CA THR A 77 -10.28 4.36 -3.02
C THR A 77 -8.90 3.74 -2.92
N ALA A 78 -8.74 2.68 -2.11
CA ALA A 78 -7.47 1.99 -1.97
C ALA A 78 -6.96 1.42 -3.32
N TYR A 79 -7.89 0.86 -4.08
CA TYR A 79 -7.65 0.29 -5.39
C TYR A 79 -7.19 1.28 -6.41
N THR A 80 -8.04 2.28 -6.62
CA THR A 80 -7.81 3.31 -7.64
C THR A 80 -6.58 4.15 -7.33
N THR A 81 -6.32 4.42 -6.04
CA THR A 81 -5.12 5.15 -5.61
C THR A 81 -3.85 4.44 -6.05
N GLY A 82 -3.70 3.16 -5.74
CA GLY A 82 -2.49 2.41 -6.09
C GLY A 82 -2.20 2.45 -7.58
N ARG A 83 -3.21 2.18 -8.40
CA ARG A 83 -3.09 2.15 -9.86
C ARG A 83 -2.76 3.51 -10.46
N GLN A 84 -3.44 4.57 -10.00
CA GLN A 84 -3.17 5.93 -10.47
C GLN A 84 -1.74 6.38 -10.17
N LEU A 85 -1.28 6.13 -8.93
CA LEU A 85 0.08 6.47 -8.52
C LEU A 85 1.14 5.67 -9.27
N ALA A 86 0.89 4.39 -9.54
CA ALA A 86 1.81 3.55 -10.30
C ALA A 86 2.03 4.10 -11.72
N VAL A 87 0.98 4.54 -12.37
CA VAL A 87 1.06 5.16 -13.70
C VAL A 87 1.77 6.50 -13.63
N GLU A 88 1.37 7.39 -12.72
CA GLU A 88 1.96 8.72 -12.58
C GLU A 88 3.45 8.67 -12.27
N TRP A 89 3.84 7.80 -11.32
CA TRP A 89 5.22 7.68 -10.87
C TRP A 89 6.04 6.74 -11.72
N ARG A 90 5.42 6.12 -12.73
CA ARG A 90 6.06 5.20 -13.68
C ARG A 90 6.79 4.09 -12.92
N MET A 91 6.06 3.42 -12.03
CA MET A 91 6.59 2.39 -11.16
C MET A 91 7.23 1.24 -11.96
N VAL A 92 8.33 0.73 -11.44
CA VAL A 92 9.03 -0.43 -11.99
C VAL A 92 9.12 -1.54 -10.95
N TRP A 93 9.07 -2.79 -11.40
CA TRP A 93 9.22 -3.97 -10.56
C TRP A 93 10.71 -4.39 -10.47
N PRO A 94 11.19 -4.87 -9.32
CA PRO A 94 10.56 -4.79 -8.00
C PRO A 94 10.57 -3.35 -7.46
N PRO A 95 9.72 -3.01 -6.46
CA PRO A 95 9.59 -1.63 -5.97
C PRO A 95 10.88 -1.09 -5.34
N THR A 96 11.79 -1.94 -4.91
CA THR A 96 13.14 -1.57 -4.46
C THR A 96 13.98 -0.93 -5.57
N VAL A 97 13.79 -1.35 -6.83
CA VAL A 97 14.41 -0.70 -7.99
C VAL A 97 13.89 0.73 -8.15
N GLN A 98 12.59 0.96 -7.94
CA GLN A 98 12.03 2.31 -7.95
C GLN A 98 12.70 3.18 -6.87
N SER A 99 12.87 2.66 -5.66
CA SER A 99 13.56 3.37 -4.57
C SER A 99 15.00 3.72 -4.93
N PHE A 100 15.72 2.81 -5.60
CA PHE A 100 17.06 3.08 -6.12
C PHE A 100 17.04 4.20 -7.19
N LEU A 101 16.11 4.15 -8.14
CA LEU A 101 15.95 5.17 -9.18
C LEU A 101 15.63 6.55 -8.60
N ILE A 102 14.90 6.62 -7.49
CA ILE A 102 14.66 7.88 -6.77
C ILE A 102 15.96 8.37 -6.13
N LYS A 103 16.72 7.47 -5.50
CA LYS A 103 17.98 7.81 -4.84
C LYS A 103 19.01 8.41 -5.80
N ILE A 104 19.07 7.94 -7.04
CA ILE A 104 19.98 8.47 -8.08
C ILE A 104 19.35 9.64 -8.88
N GLY A 105 18.16 10.12 -8.51
CA GLY A 105 17.48 11.25 -9.16
C GLY A 105 16.77 10.94 -10.49
N ALA A 106 16.76 9.67 -10.94
CA ALA A 106 16.09 9.25 -12.16
C ALA A 106 14.56 9.18 -12.02
N ARG A 107 14.03 9.17 -10.80
CA ARG A 107 12.61 9.21 -10.44
C ARG A 107 12.40 10.19 -9.30
N LYS A 108 11.15 10.71 -9.16
CA LYS A 108 10.80 11.71 -8.15
C LYS A 108 9.96 11.15 -7.01
N ALA A 109 9.27 10.05 -7.23
CA ALA A 109 8.36 9.44 -6.26
C ALA A 109 8.21 7.93 -6.49
N GLY A 110 7.58 7.26 -5.51
CA GLY A 110 7.33 5.81 -5.53
C GLY A 110 7.86 5.06 -4.31
N HIS A 111 8.23 5.76 -3.22
CA HIS A 111 8.51 5.11 -1.94
C HIS A 111 7.23 4.64 -1.24
N CYS A 112 7.35 3.65 -0.35
CA CYS A 112 6.22 3.11 0.44
C CYS A 112 5.48 4.20 1.21
N PHE A 113 6.20 5.06 1.95
CA PHE A 113 5.60 6.15 2.72
C PHE A 113 4.87 7.18 1.83
N GLN A 114 5.24 7.34 0.57
CA GLN A 114 4.54 8.22 -0.36
C GLN A 114 3.21 7.61 -0.80
N TYR A 115 3.19 6.30 -1.06
CA TYR A 115 1.95 5.55 -1.33
C TYR A 115 1.00 5.59 -0.13
N ALA A 116 1.52 5.28 1.07
CA ALA A 116 0.75 5.31 2.31
C ALA A 116 0.16 6.70 2.57
N ASN A 117 0.96 7.76 2.38
CA ASN A 117 0.51 9.13 2.57
C ASN A 117 -0.60 9.54 1.58
N GLU A 118 -0.44 9.26 0.28
CA GLU A 118 -1.47 9.58 -0.70
C GLU A 118 -2.76 8.78 -0.45
N LEU A 119 -2.64 7.51 -0.03
CA LEU A 119 -3.78 6.71 0.35
C LEU A 119 -4.48 7.29 1.59
N LEU A 120 -3.70 7.64 2.64
CA LEU A 120 -4.22 8.26 3.86
C LEU A 120 -5.06 9.51 3.55
N LEU A 121 -4.51 10.45 2.79
CA LEU A 121 -5.20 11.70 2.50
C LEU A 121 -6.49 11.49 1.71
N ARG A 122 -6.51 10.53 0.80
CA ARG A 122 -7.71 10.18 0.03
C ARG A 122 -8.76 9.46 0.86
N LEU A 123 -8.34 8.58 1.76
CA LEU A 123 -9.25 7.90 2.69
C LEU A 123 -9.81 8.86 3.75
N ASP A 124 -8.99 9.79 4.28
CA ASP A 124 -9.47 10.83 5.21
C ASP A 124 -10.54 11.73 4.57
N ALA A 125 -10.39 12.05 3.29
CA ALA A 125 -11.38 12.84 2.54
C ALA A 125 -12.75 12.15 2.45
N LEU A 126 -12.84 10.83 2.66
CA LEU A 126 -14.12 10.09 2.71
C LEU A 126 -14.95 10.39 3.97
N LYS A 127 -14.33 10.98 5.01
CA LYS A 127 -14.96 11.31 6.30
C LYS A 127 -15.70 10.11 6.91
N LEU A 128 -14.94 9.03 7.09
CA LEU A 128 -15.44 7.76 7.61
C LEU A 128 -15.98 7.91 9.04
N ARG A 129 -17.08 7.23 9.34
CA ARG A 129 -17.76 7.25 10.65
C ARG A 129 -17.67 5.92 11.38
N THR A 130 -17.66 4.82 10.65
CA THR A 130 -17.68 3.45 11.19
C THR A 130 -16.33 2.74 11.06
N LEU A 131 -15.43 3.29 10.26
CA LEU A 131 -14.07 2.83 10.10
C LEU A 131 -13.07 3.87 10.62
N GLU A 132 -11.89 3.43 11.00
CA GLU A 132 -10.79 4.23 11.53
C GLU A 132 -9.49 3.92 10.79
N LEU A 133 -8.67 4.96 10.57
CA LEU A 133 -7.43 4.87 9.81
C LEU A 133 -6.24 4.87 10.77
N HIS A 134 -5.23 4.07 10.46
CA HIS A 134 -3.99 3.98 11.23
C HIS A 134 -2.80 4.07 10.28
N TRP A 135 -1.75 4.74 10.72
CA TRP A 135 -0.44 4.64 10.09
C TRP A 135 0.27 3.43 10.68
N ALA A 136 0.57 2.46 9.84
CA ALA A 136 1.29 1.25 10.22
C ALA A 136 2.69 1.27 9.61
N GLU A 137 3.68 0.94 10.43
CA GLU A 137 5.07 0.85 10.01
C GLU A 137 5.71 -0.45 10.47
N CYS A 138 6.70 -0.90 9.74
CA CYS A 138 7.53 -2.04 10.07
C CYS A 138 8.99 -1.61 9.96
N ALA A 139 9.83 -2.02 10.93
CA ALA A 139 11.25 -1.70 11.00
C ALA A 139 11.55 -0.19 10.89
N PRO A 140 10.92 0.67 11.72
CA PRO A 140 11.08 2.12 11.60
C PRO A 140 12.53 2.55 11.78
N GLY A 141 13.02 3.38 10.85
CA GLY A 141 14.41 3.88 10.83
C GLY A 141 15.45 2.91 10.28
N GLU A 142 15.06 1.70 9.91
CA GLU A 142 15.94 0.71 9.29
C GLU A 142 15.91 0.82 7.75
N PHE A 143 16.83 0.11 7.09
CA PHE A 143 16.92 0.14 5.63
C PHE A 143 15.68 -0.44 4.92
N ASP A 144 15.05 -1.39 5.54
CA ASP A 144 13.85 -2.11 5.08
C ASP A 144 12.55 -1.58 5.71
N GLU A 145 12.59 -0.36 6.28
CA GLU A 145 11.39 0.32 6.75
C GLU A 145 10.28 0.28 5.70
N HIS A 146 9.10 -0.13 6.14
CA HIS A 146 7.93 -0.18 5.30
C HIS A 146 6.72 0.47 5.98
N ASN A 147 5.98 1.27 5.20
CA ASN A 147 4.85 2.06 5.68
C ASN A 147 3.60 1.75 4.87
N VAL A 148 2.47 1.55 5.55
CA VAL A 148 1.16 1.28 4.94
C VAL A 148 0.04 1.95 5.75
N ILE A 149 -1.18 1.91 5.23
CA ILE A 149 -2.38 2.26 5.98
C ILE A 149 -3.07 1.00 6.47
N ALA A 150 -3.42 0.97 7.75
CA ALA A 150 -4.33 -0.04 8.28
C ALA A 150 -5.71 0.59 8.56
N VAL A 151 -6.73 -0.24 8.50
CA VAL A 151 -8.13 0.15 8.73
C VAL A 151 -8.75 -0.79 9.74
N THR A 152 -9.36 -0.23 10.79
CA THR A 152 -10.13 -0.97 11.78
C THR A 152 -11.61 -0.54 11.74
N ALA A 153 -12.49 -1.29 12.39
CA ALA A 153 -13.75 -0.71 12.82
C ALA A 153 -13.47 0.34 13.91
N ARG A 154 -14.30 1.36 13.98
CA ARG A 154 -14.13 2.45 14.96
C ARG A 154 -14.08 1.92 16.39
N GLY A 155 -13.00 2.29 17.10
CA GLY A 155 -12.74 1.84 18.48
C GLY A 155 -12.23 0.40 18.60
N GLN A 156 -11.96 -0.28 17.50
CA GLN A 156 -11.35 -1.60 17.50
C GLN A 156 -9.82 -1.48 17.64
N PRO A 157 -9.14 -2.38 18.36
CA PRO A 157 -7.67 -2.39 18.45
C PRO A 157 -7.01 -2.50 17.07
N PHE A 158 -5.90 -1.78 16.90
CA PHE A 158 -5.10 -1.75 15.66
C PHE A 158 -4.77 -3.14 15.10
N ASP A 159 -4.40 -4.06 15.97
CA ASP A 159 -3.96 -5.41 15.62
C ASP A 159 -5.07 -6.33 15.07
N GLN A 160 -6.33 -5.89 15.14
CA GLN A 160 -7.48 -6.56 14.55
C GLN A 160 -7.88 -5.97 13.18
N GLY A 161 -7.13 -4.98 12.71
CA GLY A 161 -7.38 -4.29 11.44
C GLY A 161 -6.92 -5.05 10.21
N ILE A 162 -7.13 -4.39 9.08
CA ILE A 162 -6.70 -4.82 7.74
C ILE A 162 -5.69 -3.82 7.22
N VAL A 163 -4.50 -4.27 6.80
CA VAL A 163 -3.52 -3.44 6.09
C VAL A 163 -3.89 -3.28 4.63
N LEU A 164 -3.57 -2.10 4.08
CA LEU A 164 -3.75 -1.72 2.68
C LEU A 164 -2.40 -1.25 2.13
N ASP A 165 -1.76 -2.09 1.34
CA ASP A 165 -0.42 -1.86 0.80
C ASP A 165 -0.44 -1.72 -0.72
N ASN A 166 -0.23 -0.52 -1.20
CA ASN A 166 -0.16 -0.20 -2.62
C ASN A 166 1.27 -0.25 -3.18
N TRP A 167 2.30 -0.32 -2.33
CA TRP A 167 3.68 -0.26 -2.77
C TRP A 167 4.26 -1.62 -3.13
N ARG A 168 3.98 -2.65 -2.35
CA ARG A 168 4.58 -4.00 -2.43
C ARG A 168 4.52 -4.61 -3.83
N HIS A 169 3.47 -4.32 -4.58
CA HIS A 169 3.27 -4.76 -5.96
C HIS A 169 3.07 -3.59 -6.95
N CYS A 170 3.86 -2.51 -6.77
CA CYS A 170 3.94 -1.41 -7.73
C CYS A 170 2.56 -0.83 -8.14
N GLY A 171 1.72 -0.52 -7.15
CA GLY A 171 0.40 0.06 -7.33
C GLY A 171 -0.74 -0.95 -7.39
N ARG A 172 -0.46 -2.23 -7.36
CA ARG A 172 -1.46 -3.27 -7.17
C ARG A 172 -1.67 -3.46 -5.67
N LEU A 173 -2.89 -3.20 -5.20
CA LEU A 173 -3.21 -3.31 -3.79
C LEU A 173 -2.99 -4.73 -3.27
N VAL A 174 -2.24 -4.85 -2.19
CA VAL A 174 -2.17 -6.02 -1.32
C VAL A 174 -2.87 -5.66 -0.02
N TRP A 175 -3.70 -6.55 0.50
CA TRP A 175 -4.39 -6.34 1.75
C TRP A 175 -4.53 -7.65 2.53
N GLY A 176 -4.61 -7.54 3.84
CA GLY A 176 -4.74 -8.69 4.74
C GLY A 176 -4.80 -8.25 6.19
N PRO A 177 -4.94 -9.17 7.14
CA PRO A 177 -4.97 -8.83 8.56
C PRO A 177 -3.63 -8.22 9.02
N VAL A 178 -3.69 -7.26 9.94
CA VAL A 178 -2.50 -6.69 10.58
C VAL A 178 -1.66 -7.80 11.24
N LYS A 179 -2.32 -8.70 11.96
CA LYS A 179 -1.70 -9.93 12.45
C LYS A 179 -1.71 -10.99 11.35
N GLY A 180 -0.54 -11.48 10.96
CA GLY A 180 -0.44 -12.58 9.98
C GLY A 180 -0.10 -12.12 8.56
N ASP A 181 0.57 -11.00 8.41
CA ASP A 181 1.16 -10.54 7.15
C ASP A 181 2.70 -10.71 7.17
N PRO A 182 3.22 -11.94 7.17
CA PRO A 182 4.66 -12.15 7.14
C PRO A 182 5.25 -11.66 5.80
N PRO A 183 6.46 -11.09 5.78
CA PRO A 183 7.41 -11.02 6.90
C PRO A 183 7.24 -9.79 7.80
N PHE A 184 6.16 -9.01 7.64
CA PHE A 184 6.01 -7.73 8.31
C PHE A 184 5.43 -7.89 9.72
N ARG A 185 6.02 -7.15 10.67
CA ARG A 185 5.48 -6.95 12.02
C ARG A 185 5.05 -5.50 12.10
N TRP A 186 3.76 -5.26 11.92
CA TRP A 186 3.21 -3.92 11.88
C TRP A 186 3.08 -3.33 13.27
N GLU A 187 3.58 -2.10 13.42
CA GLU A 187 3.45 -1.27 14.60
C GLU A 187 2.65 -0.01 14.25
N GLU A 188 1.78 0.41 15.17
CA GLU A 188 0.98 1.62 14.96
C GLU A 188 1.80 2.86 15.32
N ASN A 189 1.84 3.86 14.43
CA ASN A 189 2.40 5.17 14.70
C ASN A 189 1.33 6.27 14.60
N GLN A 190 0.60 6.49 15.68
CA GLN A 190 -0.43 7.52 15.76
C GLN A 190 0.14 8.93 15.63
N ALA A 191 1.35 9.18 16.13
CA ALA A 191 1.98 10.49 16.01
C ALA A 191 2.22 10.86 14.54
N GLU A 192 2.68 9.90 13.74
CA GLU A 192 2.90 10.08 12.31
C GLU A 192 1.57 10.26 11.57
N LEU A 193 0.52 9.50 11.92
CA LEU A 193 -0.82 9.69 11.38
C LEU A 193 -1.29 11.13 11.56
N TYR A 194 -1.28 11.63 12.80
CA TYR A 194 -1.72 12.99 13.11
C TYR A 194 -0.87 14.04 12.42
N ARG A 195 0.45 13.88 12.40
CA ARG A 195 1.36 14.79 11.73
C ARG A 195 1.02 14.93 10.23
N ARG A 196 0.73 13.83 9.54
CA ARG A 196 0.38 13.84 8.12
C ARG A 196 -0.99 14.45 7.85
N LEU A 197 -1.95 14.22 8.71
CA LEU A 197 -3.28 14.83 8.59
C LEU A 197 -3.29 16.33 8.91
N GLN A 198 -2.47 16.78 9.86
CA GLN A 198 -2.35 18.20 10.22
C GLN A 198 -1.51 19.00 9.20
N HIS A 199 -0.53 18.35 8.60
CA HIS A 199 0.37 18.97 7.61
C HIS A 199 0.36 18.16 6.30
N PRO A 200 -0.77 18.15 5.56
CA PRO A 200 -0.91 17.33 4.36
C PRO A 200 0.08 17.76 3.29
N ARG A 201 0.82 16.78 2.79
CA ARG A 201 1.76 16.95 1.68
C ARG A 201 1.39 15.95 0.59
N HIS A 202 1.02 16.46 -0.58
CA HIS A 202 0.78 15.61 -1.74
C HIS A 202 2.07 15.34 -2.52
N TYR A 203 2.27 14.10 -2.90
CA TYR A 203 3.32 13.63 -3.81
C TYR A 203 2.77 13.37 -5.22
N SER A 204 1.45 13.24 -5.33
CA SER A 204 0.72 13.06 -6.58
C SER A 204 0.14 14.39 -7.08
N ARG A 205 0.04 14.52 -8.40
CA ARG A 205 -0.66 15.61 -9.08
C ARG A 205 -2.05 15.17 -9.60
N ILE A 206 -2.35 13.88 -9.50
CA ILE A 206 -3.61 13.33 -9.99
C ILE A 206 -4.71 13.61 -8.98
N ILE A 207 -5.80 14.24 -9.46
CA ILE A 207 -7.03 14.38 -8.70
C ILE A 207 -7.67 12.99 -8.55
N PRO A 208 -8.06 12.59 -7.32
CA PRO A 208 -8.74 11.31 -7.10
C PRO A 208 -9.97 11.16 -7.99
N ARG A 209 -10.14 9.98 -8.59
CA ARG A 209 -11.36 9.68 -9.36
C ARG A 209 -12.52 9.54 -8.37
N PRO A 210 -13.63 10.27 -8.54
CA PRO A 210 -14.82 10.04 -7.75
C PRO A 210 -15.35 8.63 -8.04
N GLU A 211 -15.94 8.01 -7.01
CA GLU A 211 -16.62 6.74 -7.21
C GLU A 211 -17.81 6.91 -8.15
N PRO A 212 -18.04 6.02 -9.12
CA PRO A 212 -19.21 6.08 -9.96
C PRO A 212 -20.48 5.94 -9.10
N GLU A 213 -21.43 6.84 -9.33
CA GLU A 213 -22.75 6.75 -8.67
C GLU A 213 -23.39 5.41 -8.96
N ARG A 214 -23.98 4.81 -7.93
CA ARG A 214 -24.75 3.57 -8.13
C ARG A 214 -25.90 3.87 -9.08
N SER A 215 -25.96 3.12 -10.16
CA SER A 215 -27.20 3.07 -10.93
C SER A 215 -28.36 2.75 -9.98
N PRO A 216 -29.46 3.50 -9.99
CA PRO A 216 -30.57 3.23 -9.11
C PRO A 216 -31.05 1.80 -9.31
N THR A 217 -31.10 1.04 -8.22
CA THR A 217 -31.60 -0.33 -8.22
C THR A 217 -32.99 -0.33 -8.86
N PRO A 218 -33.26 -1.16 -9.89
CA PRO A 218 -34.58 -1.20 -10.52
C PRO A 218 -35.64 -1.46 -9.45
N LYS A 219 -36.58 -0.53 -9.29
CA LYS A 219 -37.72 -0.73 -8.38
C LYS A 219 -38.42 -2.03 -8.76
N GLN A 220 -38.34 -3.05 -7.91
CA GLN A 220 -39.13 -4.26 -8.10
C GLN A 220 -40.61 -3.85 -8.24
N LYS A 221 -41.17 -4.06 -9.44
CA LYS A 221 -42.60 -3.90 -9.64
C LYS A 221 -43.29 -4.87 -8.71
N LYS A 222 -43.92 -4.36 -7.62
CA LYS A 222 -44.83 -5.15 -6.80
C LYS A 222 -45.89 -5.76 -7.75
N LYS A 223 -45.84 -7.08 -7.93
CA LYS A 223 -46.98 -7.79 -8.51
C LYS A 223 -48.16 -7.53 -7.62
N LYS A 224 -49.20 -6.87 -8.14
CA LYS A 224 -50.50 -6.80 -7.49
C LYS A 224 -51.10 -8.20 -7.45
N PRO A 225 -51.78 -8.55 -6.36
CA PRO A 225 -52.45 -9.83 -6.22
C PRO A 225 -53.58 -9.98 -7.24
#